data_dd395c2c24e3f8e13a74602e5de1bf8c
#
_entry.id   dd395c2c24e3f8e13a74602e5de1bf8c
#
_cell.length_a   1.000
_cell.length_b   1.000
_cell.length_c   1.000
_cell.angle_alpha   90.00
_cell.angle_beta   90.00
_cell.angle_gamma   90.00
#
_symmetry.space_group_name_H-M   'P 1'
#
loop_
_entity.id
_entity.type
_entity.pdbx_description
1 polymer ?
#
loop_
_entity_poly.entity_id
_entity_poly.type
_entity_poly.pdbx_seq_one_letter_code
_entity_poly.pdbx_strand_id
1 'polypeptide(L)'
;MVVYPKSLPLPLREGYGFTPVSPIRRSNKVSGRSVQRRLYRSVPTVAAVRWIFSDAQALAFEAWFDEQLVSGSQWFECPLKVPGGIGVYKARFVDIYEGPTLVGQSSWSFSAGLELWERPIIKGPWANYPDIIAGSPIIDVALNREWPEAK
;
A
#
# COMPACT_ATOMS: atom_id res chain seq x y z
N MET A 1 -13.75 11.33 -7.38
CA MET A 1 -12.38 10.89 -7.05
C MET A 1 -11.92 9.86 -8.08
N VAL A 2 -10.66 9.92 -8.46
CA VAL A 2 -10.08 8.95 -9.41
C VAL A 2 -10.04 7.57 -8.77
N VAL A 3 -10.35 6.53 -9.54
CA VAL A 3 -10.39 5.15 -9.07
C VAL A 3 -9.40 4.32 -9.89
N TYR A 4 -8.70 3.40 -9.24
CA TYR A 4 -7.81 2.46 -9.92
C TYR A 4 -8.61 1.64 -10.95
N PRO A 5 -8.17 1.56 -12.22
CA PRO A 5 -8.93 0.89 -13.26
C PRO A 5 -9.16 -0.59 -12.97
N LYS A 6 -10.41 -1.03 -13.10
CA LYS A 6 -10.79 -2.43 -12.88
C LYS A 6 -10.20 -3.39 -13.92
N SER A 7 -9.82 -2.86 -15.07
CA SER A 7 -9.20 -3.64 -16.15
C SER A 7 -7.74 -3.99 -15.88
N LEU A 8 -7.10 -3.32 -14.91
CA LEU A 8 -5.72 -3.57 -14.54
C LEU A 8 -5.64 -4.57 -13.39
N PRO A 9 -4.65 -5.49 -13.41
CA PRO A 9 -4.45 -6.43 -12.32
C PRO A 9 -4.01 -5.72 -11.04
N LEU A 10 -4.29 -6.35 -9.91
CA LEU A 10 -3.83 -5.90 -8.60
C LEU A 10 -2.32 -6.09 -8.43
N PRO A 11 -1.68 -5.38 -7.49
CA PRO A 11 -0.25 -5.57 -7.22
C PRO A 11 0.11 -7.01 -6.86
N LEU A 12 1.31 -7.42 -7.23
CA LEU A 12 1.83 -8.74 -6.92
C LEU A 12 2.22 -8.86 -5.44
N ARG A 13 2.33 -10.10 -4.95
CA ARG A 13 2.84 -10.39 -3.61
C ARG A 13 4.32 -10.08 -3.47
N GLU A 14 5.08 -10.24 -4.54
CA GLU A 14 6.51 -10.01 -4.54
C GLU A 14 6.83 -8.54 -4.23
N GLY A 15 7.60 -8.31 -3.18
CA GLY A 15 7.97 -6.97 -2.74
C GLY A 15 6.83 -6.17 -2.11
N TYR A 16 5.65 -6.76 -1.92
CA TYR A 16 4.50 -6.09 -1.34
C TYR A 16 4.66 -5.93 0.16
N GLY A 17 4.54 -4.71 0.64
CA GLY A 17 4.66 -4.42 2.07
C GLY A 17 4.35 -2.98 2.40
N PHE A 18 4.27 -2.70 3.69
CA PHE A 18 3.92 -1.39 4.22
C PHE A 18 5.01 -0.87 5.15
N THR A 19 5.30 0.42 5.04
CA THR A 19 6.21 1.12 5.93
C THR A 19 5.48 2.33 6.50
N PRO A 20 5.01 2.27 7.76
CA PRO A 20 4.39 3.42 8.38
C PRO A 20 5.42 4.49 8.70
N VAL A 21 5.02 5.74 8.54
CA VAL A 21 5.84 6.88 8.98
C VAL A 21 5.80 6.93 10.50
N SER A 22 6.95 7.13 11.13
CA SER A 22 7.04 7.13 12.60
C SER A 22 6.31 8.34 13.20
N PRO A 23 5.35 8.12 14.11
CA PRO A 23 4.71 9.19 14.87
C PRO A 23 5.46 9.56 16.14
N ILE A 24 6.62 8.94 16.38
CA ILE A 24 7.36 9.01 17.65
C ILE A 24 8.43 10.08 17.56
N ARG A 25 8.49 10.91 18.58
CA ARG A 25 9.63 11.79 18.83
C ARG A 25 10.44 11.25 20.00
N ARG A 26 11.73 11.06 19.75
CA ARG A 26 12.67 10.62 20.78
C ARG A 26 13.70 11.72 21.03
N SER A 27 13.84 12.12 22.29
CA SER A 27 14.85 13.09 22.72
C SER A 27 15.97 12.40 23.46
N ASN A 28 17.22 12.57 23.00
CA ASN A 28 18.38 12.08 23.69
C ASN A 28 18.81 13.07 24.76
N LYS A 29 18.95 12.59 26.01
CA LYS A 29 19.48 13.38 27.11
C LYS A 29 20.90 12.95 27.44
N VAL A 30 21.73 13.91 27.84
CA VAL A 30 23.14 13.68 28.17
C VAL A 30 23.32 12.74 29.38
N SER A 31 22.35 12.73 30.28
CA SER A 31 22.36 11.88 31.48
C SER A 31 21.08 11.05 31.55
N GLY A 32 21.16 9.75 31.24
CA GLY A 32 20.06 8.84 31.45
C GLY A 32 19.30 8.42 30.18
N ARG A 33 18.06 7.96 30.38
CA ARG A 33 17.22 7.40 29.31
C ARG A 33 16.62 8.48 28.41
N SER A 34 16.48 8.17 27.13
CA SER A 34 15.76 9.04 26.18
C SER A 34 14.30 9.18 26.59
N VAL A 35 13.76 10.38 26.40
CA VAL A 35 12.33 10.62 26.52
C VAL A 35 11.70 10.37 25.15
N GLN A 36 10.61 9.62 25.14
CA GLN A 36 9.94 9.22 23.91
C GLN A 36 8.44 9.48 24.04
N ARG A 37 7.86 10.13 23.03
CA ARG A 37 6.43 10.41 23.01
C ARG A 37 5.87 10.33 21.60
N ARG A 38 4.57 10.08 21.50
CA ARG A 38 3.85 10.15 20.24
C ARG A 38 3.52 11.61 19.91
N LEU A 39 4.01 12.11 18.76
CA LEU A 39 3.71 13.47 18.29
C LEU A 39 2.41 13.55 17.50
N TYR A 40 2.13 12.53 16.67
CA TYR A 40 1.00 12.51 15.76
C TYR A 40 0.12 11.31 16.02
N ARG A 41 -1.19 11.51 15.95
CA ARG A 41 -2.18 10.42 16.07
C ARG A 41 -2.46 9.75 14.74
N SER A 42 -2.30 10.48 13.64
CA SER A 42 -2.49 9.96 12.28
C SER A 42 -1.24 10.28 11.48
N VAL A 43 -0.64 9.26 10.90
CA VAL A 43 0.53 9.37 10.02
C VAL A 43 0.28 8.55 8.78
N PRO A 44 0.82 8.96 7.62
CA PRO A 44 0.68 8.16 6.41
C PRO A 44 1.45 6.86 6.52
N THR A 45 1.03 5.88 5.74
CA THR A 45 1.75 4.63 5.55
C THR A 45 2.12 4.53 4.08
N VAL A 46 3.35 4.12 3.79
CA VAL A 46 3.80 3.91 2.42
C VAL A 46 3.72 2.42 2.09
N ALA A 47 3.01 2.09 1.01
CA ALA A 47 2.92 0.74 0.49
C ALA A 47 3.90 0.57 -0.67
N ALA A 48 4.75 -0.44 -0.61
CA ALA A 48 5.57 -0.86 -1.74
C ALA A 48 4.76 -1.82 -2.61
N VAL A 49 4.57 -1.49 -3.88
CA VAL A 49 3.75 -2.27 -4.81
C VAL A 49 4.50 -2.54 -6.09
N ARG A 50 4.18 -3.66 -6.73
CA ARG A 50 4.73 -4.05 -8.01
C ARG A 50 3.63 -4.66 -8.87
N TRP A 51 3.62 -4.30 -10.14
CA TRP A 51 2.66 -4.84 -11.10
C TRP A 51 3.37 -5.51 -12.26
N ILE A 52 2.70 -6.49 -12.88
CA ILE A 52 3.06 -7.03 -14.18
C ILE A 52 1.85 -6.84 -15.09
N PHE A 53 2.05 -6.15 -16.20
CA PHE A 53 1.02 -5.83 -17.18
C PHE A 53 1.37 -6.40 -18.55
N SER A 54 0.33 -6.71 -19.33
CA SER A 54 0.47 -6.94 -20.77
C SER A 54 0.75 -5.62 -21.49
N ASP A 55 1.05 -5.66 -22.79
CA ASP A 55 1.31 -4.45 -23.58
C ASP A 55 0.16 -3.44 -23.49
N ALA A 56 -1.07 -3.91 -23.68
CA ALA A 56 -2.25 -3.05 -23.62
C ALA A 56 -2.51 -2.50 -22.20
N GLN A 57 -2.31 -3.32 -21.18
CA GLN A 57 -2.45 -2.91 -19.79
C GLN A 57 -1.40 -1.88 -19.39
N ALA A 58 -0.16 -2.05 -19.86
CA ALA A 58 0.92 -1.11 -19.60
C ALA A 58 0.63 0.27 -20.22
N LEU A 59 0.15 0.30 -21.45
CA LEU A 59 -0.28 1.55 -22.11
C LEU A 59 -1.43 2.22 -21.33
N ALA A 60 -2.40 1.44 -20.90
CA ALA A 60 -3.54 1.96 -20.14
C ALA A 60 -3.10 2.52 -18.78
N PHE A 61 -2.17 1.86 -18.11
CA PHE A 61 -1.64 2.31 -16.82
C PHE A 61 -0.88 3.64 -16.97
N GLU A 62 -0.01 3.75 -17.95
CA GLU A 62 0.76 4.98 -18.18
C GLU A 62 -0.14 6.15 -18.55
N ALA A 63 -1.14 5.93 -19.42
CA ALA A 63 -2.11 6.95 -19.78
C ALA A 63 -2.94 7.40 -18.59
N TRP A 64 -3.41 6.47 -17.78
CA TRP A 64 -4.16 6.76 -16.55
C TRP A 64 -3.34 7.55 -15.54
N PHE A 65 -2.08 7.18 -15.35
CA PHE A 65 -1.17 7.87 -14.44
C PHE A 65 -0.93 9.32 -14.88
N ASP A 66 -0.67 9.53 -16.16
CA ASP A 66 -0.35 10.86 -16.66
C ASP A 66 -1.57 11.79 -16.72
N GLU A 67 -2.68 11.29 -17.25
CA GLU A 67 -3.88 12.12 -17.48
C GLU A 67 -4.79 12.23 -16.26
N GLN A 68 -5.19 11.13 -15.66
CA GLN A 68 -6.15 11.16 -14.55
C GLN A 68 -5.51 11.48 -13.22
N LEU A 69 -4.31 11.02 -12.96
CA LEU A 69 -3.59 11.31 -11.73
C LEU A 69 -2.70 12.56 -11.84
N VAL A 70 -2.69 13.21 -12.99
CA VAL A 70 -1.85 14.39 -13.24
C VAL A 70 -0.41 14.09 -12.84
N SER A 71 0.18 13.12 -13.53
CA SER A 71 1.54 12.59 -13.27
C SER A 71 1.75 12.12 -11.83
N GLY A 72 0.74 11.52 -11.24
CA GLY A 72 0.81 10.92 -9.91
C GLY A 72 0.55 11.87 -8.75
N SER A 73 0.19 13.12 -9.01
CA SER A 73 -0.03 14.11 -7.94
C SER A 73 -1.39 14.01 -7.26
N GLN A 74 -2.35 13.34 -7.86
CA GLN A 74 -3.70 13.23 -7.35
C GLN A 74 -3.92 11.98 -6.49
N TRP A 75 -4.81 12.11 -5.52
CA TRP A 75 -5.28 10.98 -4.73
C TRP A 75 -6.25 10.12 -5.56
N PHE A 76 -6.20 8.82 -5.35
CA PHE A 76 -7.09 7.86 -5.99
C PHE A 76 -7.49 6.75 -5.03
N GLU A 77 -8.57 6.06 -5.34
CA GLU A 77 -9.02 4.90 -4.60
C GLU A 77 -8.41 3.64 -5.21
N CYS A 78 -7.77 2.82 -4.39
CA CYS A 78 -7.10 1.61 -4.82
C CYS A 78 -7.45 0.44 -3.90
N PRO A 79 -7.87 -0.72 -4.45
CA PRO A 79 -8.01 -1.91 -3.63
C PRO A 79 -6.64 -2.43 -3.24
N LEU A 80 -6.42 -2.60 -1.93
CA LEU A 80 -5.16 -3.09 -1.36
C LEU A 80 -5.44 -4.15 -0.32
N LYS A 81 -4.54 -5.13 -0.25
CA LYS A 81 -4.56 -6.14 0.79
C LYS A 81 -3.77 -5.64 2.00
N VAL A 82 -4.42 -5.65 3.14
CA VAL A 82 -3.83 -5.33 4.44
C VAL A 82 -4.10 -6.50 5.40
N PRO A 83 -3.44 -6.57 6.57
CA PRO A 83 -3.73 -7.65 7.53
C PRO A 83 -5.20 -7.81 7.92
N GLY A 84 -5.97 -6.73 7.87
CA GLY A 84 -7.42 -6.76 8.15
C GLY A 84 -8.31 -7.21 7.00
N GLY A 85 -7.78 -7.41 5.80
CA GLY A 85 -8.54 -7.81 4.62
C GLY A 85 -8.20 -7.02 3.37
N ILE A 86 -8.89 -7.33 2.27
CA ILE A 86 -8.81 -6.53 1.05
C ILE A 86 -9.87 -5.42 1.16
N GLY A 87 -9.42 -4.18 1.03
CA GLY A 87 -10.30 -3.02 1.09
C GLY A 87 -9.87 -1.95 0.12
N VAL A 88 -10.71 -0.94 -0.05
CA VAL A 88 -10.42 0.23 -0.90
C VAL A 88 -9.81 1.31 -0.02
N TYR A 89 -8.63 1.79 -0.40
CA TYR A 89 -7.89 2.80 0.34
C TYR A 89 -7.61 4.01 -0.53
N LYS A 90 -7.60 5.17 0.09
CA LYS A 90 -7.20 6.43 -0.54
C LYS A 90 -5.68 6.49 -0.58
N ALA A 91 -5.12 6.50 -1.78
CA ALA A 91 -3.69 6.42 -2.02
C ALA A 91 -3.21 7.52 -2.98
N ARG A 92 -1.93 7.81 -2.93
CA ARG A 92 -1.26 8.72 -3.85
C ARG A 92 0.15 8.21 -4.10
N PHE A 93 0.66 8.37 -5.32
CA PHE A 93 2.05 8.03 -5.62
C PHE A 93 3.00 8.95 -4.85
N VAL A 94 4.00 8.36 -4.21
CA VAL A 94 5.05 9.11 -3.51
C VAL A 94 5.98 9.78 -4.51
N ASP A 95 6.27 9.06 -5.60
CA ASP A 95 7.08 9.52 -6.71
C ASP A 95 6.64 8.77 -7.97
N ILE A 96 7.22 9.10 -9.11
CA ILE A 96 6.95 8.38 -10.35
C ILE A 96 7.28 6.88 -10.19
N TYR A 97 6.52 6.03 -10.84
CA TYR A 97 6.77 4.59 -10.88
C TYR A 97 8.12 4.29 -11.57
N GLU A 98 8.73 3.18 -11.19
CA GLU A 98 9.89 2.62 -11.88
C GLU A 98 9.44 1.63 -12.95
N GLY A 99 10.03 1.74 -14.11
CA GLY A 99 9.67 0.95 -15.28
C GLY A 99 9.17 1.84 -16.43
N PRO A 100 8.58 1.27 -17.48
CA PRO A 100 8.31 -0.15 -17.68
C PRO A 100 9.58 -0.97 -17.97
N THR A 101 9.70 -2.13 -17.35
CA THR A 101 10.79 -3.08 -17.59
C THR A 101 10.24 -4.34 -18.24
N LEU A 102 10.78 -4.69 -19.38
CA LEU A 102 10.32 -5.87 -20.13
C LEU A 102 10.62 -7.16 -19.37
N VAL A 103 9.59 -7.96 -19.18
CA VAL A 103 9.67 -9.27 -18.54
C VAL A 103 9.15 -10.31 -19.53
N GLY A 104 10.03 -11.20 -20.00
CA GLY A 104 9.66 -12.14 -21.05
C GLY A 104 9.45 -11.44 -22.38
N GLN A 105 8.46 -11.89 -23.18
CA GLN A 105 8.22 -11.38 -24.53
C GLN A 105 7.24 -10.21 -24.60
N SER A 106 6.24 -10.19 -23.72
CA SER A 106 5.13 -9.23 -23.84
C SER A 106 4.57 -8.78 -22.50
N SER A 107 5.35 -8.93 -21.44
CA SER A 107 4.94 -8.47 -20.10
C SER A 107 5.85 -7.33 -19.61
N TRP A 108 5.27 -6.41 -18.87
CA TRP A 108 5.97 -5.23 -18.37
C TRP A 108 5.84 -5.12 -16.87
N SER A 109 6.96 -4.91 -16.20
CA SER A 109 7.02 -4.74 -14.75
C SER A 109 7.07 -3.27 -14.37
N PHE A 110 6.22 -2.89 -13.42
CA PHE A 110 6.21 -1.56 -12.82
C PHE A 110 6.32 -1.72 -11.29
N SER A 111 7.04 -0.83 -10.66
CA SER A 111 7.10 -0.75 -9.20
C SER A 111 6.96 0.69 -8.73
N ALA A 112 6.33 0.88 -7.58
CA ALA A 112 6.09 2.21 -7.03
C ALA A 112 5.88 2.16 -5.52
N GLY A 113 5.97 3.34 -4.89
CA GLY A 113 5.52 3.55 -3.53
C GLY A 113 4.20 4.32 -3.54
N LEU A 114 3.24 3.85 -2.76
CA LEU A 114 1.95 4.51 -2.58
C LEU A 114 1.83 5.02 -1.15
N GLU A 115 1.55 6.31 -1.01
CA GLU A 115 1.23 6.90 0.28
C GLU A 115 -0.25 6.70 0.56
N LEU A 116 -0.59 6.07 1.68
CA LEU A 116 -1.96 5.88 2.10
C LEU A 116 -2.38 7.04 3.01
N TRP A 117 -3.61 7.54 2.81
CA TRP A 117 -4.16 8.62 3.63
C TRP A 117 -4.24 8.25 5.11
N GLU A 118 -4.66 7.02 5.40
CA GLU A 118 -4.76 6.50 6.76
C GLU A 118 -3.99 5.19 6.90
N ARG A 119 -3.42 5.00 8.08
CA ARG A 119 -2.79 3.72 8.42
C ARG A 119 -3.86 2.62 8.51
N PRO A 120 -3.73 1.51 7.76
CA PRO A 120 -4.73 0.46 7.72
C PRO A 120 -4.64 -0.49 8.93
N ILE A 121 -5.02 0.00 10.10
CA ILE A 121 -5.01 -0.75 11.36
C ILE A 121 -6.39 -0.74 11.99
N ILE A 122 -6.63 -1.73 12.85
CA ILE A 122 -7.84 -1.76 13.67
C ILE A 122 -7.75 -0.67 14.74
N LYS A 123 -8.79 0.15 14.81
CA LYS A 123 -8.92 1.23 15.79
C LYS A 123 -10.13 0.97 16.68
N GLY A 124 -10.18 1.64 17.84
CA GLY A 124 -11.29 1.57 18.76
C GLY A 124 -11.17 0.44 19.78
N PRO A 125 -12.31 0.00 20.39
CA PRO A 125 -12.27 -0.94 21.51
C PRO A 125 -11.59 -2.27 21.22
N TRP A 126 -11.70 -2.79 20.00
CA TRP A 126 -11.09 -4.05 19.59
C TRP A 126 -9.56 -4.03 19.64
N ALA A 127 -8.96 -2.87 19.49
CA ALA A 127 -7.50 -2.72 19.55
C ALA A 127 -6.91 -3.09 20.92
N ASN A 128 -7.72 -3.12 21.96
CA ASN A 128 -7.33 -3.52 23.31
C ASN A 128 -7.35 -5.04 23.53
N TYR A 129 -7.78 -5.82 22.54
CA TYR A 129 -7.93 -7.27 22.63
C TYR A 129 -7.13 -7.99 21.53
N PRO A 130 -5.80 -7.86 21.54
CA PRO A 130 -4.95 -8.42 20.47
C PRO A 130 -5.02 -9.94 20.37
N ASP A 131 -5.22 -10.63 21.49
CA ASP A 131 -5.29 -12.09 21.50
C ASP A 131 -6.53 -12.62 20.80
N ILE A 132 -7.66 -11.91 20.90
CA ILE A 132 -8.91 -12.26 20.21
C ILE A 132 -8.73 -12.04 18.70
N ILE A 133 -8.13 -10.93 18.32
CA ILE A 133 -7.86 -10.61 16.91
C ILE A 133 -6.90 -11.64 16.31
N ALA A 134 -5.81 -11.94 17.00
CA ALA A 134 -4.80 -12.90 16.55
C ALA A 134 -5.31 -14.34 16.44
N GLY A 135 -6.32 -14.69 17.24
CA GLY A 135 -6.93 -16.02 17.24
C GLY A 135 -8.01 -16.26 16.18
N SER A 136 -8.20 -15.33 15.22
CA SER A 136 -9.26 -15.44 14.21
C SER A 136 -8.71 -16.02 12.88
N PRO A 137 -8.76 -17.37 12.68
CA PRO A 137 -8.19 -18.00 11.48
C PRO A 137 -8.99 -17.73 10.19
N ILE A 138 -10.25 -17.33 10.34
CA ILE A 138 -11.13 -17.07 9.19
C ILE A 138 -10.61 -15.91 8.34
N ILE A 139 -10.01 -14.91 8.97
CA ILE A 139 -9.45 -13.74 8.28
C ILE A 139 -8.30 -14.17 7.36
N ASP A 140 -7.40 -15.01 7.83
CA ASP A 140 -6.25 -15.45 7.05
C ASP A 140 -6.64 -16.23 5.79
N VAL A 141 -7.63 -17.10 5.89
CA VAL A 141 -8.12 -17.90 4.76
C VAL A 141 -8.74 -16.98 3.70
N ALA A 142 -9.58 -16.04 4.11
CA ALA A 142 -10.22 -15.09 3.21
C ALA A 142 -9.20 -14.19 2.50
N LEU A 143 -8.19 -13.71 3.23
CA LEU A 143 -7.15 -12.84 2.70
C LEU A 143 -6.27 -13.50 1.65
N ASN A 144 -5.88 -14.75 1.88
CA ASN A 144 -4.99 -15.46 0.98
C ASN A 144 -5.66 -15.93 -0.31
N ARG A 145 -6.97 -16.02 -0.30
CA ARG A 145 -7.74 -16.55 -1.42
C ARG A 145 -7.83 -15.60 -2.62
N GLU A 146 -7.91 -14.31 -2.38
CA GLU A 146 -8.22 -13.31 -3.42
C GLU A 146 -7.03 -12.48 -3.89
N TRP A 147 -5.88 -12.61 -3.25
CA TRP A 147 -4.69 -11.84 -3.63
C TRP A 147 -3.85 -12.57 -4.66
N PRO A 148 -3.40 -11.90 -5.76
CA PRO A 148 -2.60 -12.52 -6.79
C PRO A 148 -1.27 -13.08 -6.27
N GLU A 149 -0.91 -14.27 -6.74
CA GLU A 149 0.42 -14.83 -6.48
C GLU A 149 1.44 -14.27 -7.46
N ALA A 150 2.68 -14.11 -7.00
CA ALA A 150 3.80 -13.78 -7.88
C ALA A 150 4.10 -14.97 -8.78
N LYS A 151 4.20 -14.70 -10.06
CA LYS A 151 4.56 -15.71 -11.04
C LYS A 151 6.05 -15.68 -11.36
#